data_d4fbd429977ccce91d245497b372f833
#
_entry.id   d4fbd429977ccce91d245497b372f833
#
_cell.length_a   1.000
_cell.length_b   1.000
_cell.length_c   1.000
_cell.angle_alpha   90.00
_cell.angle_beta   90.00
_cell.angle_gamma   90.00
#
_symmetry.space_group_name_H-M   'P 1'
#
loop_
_entity.id
_entity.type
_entity.pdbx_description
1 polymer ?
#
loop_
_entity_poly.entity_id
_entity_poly.type
_entity_poly.pdbx_seq_one_letter_code
_entity_poly.pdbx_strand_id
1 'polypeptide(L)'
;PQMIHDPYIRDRIYNMIKKKIRQAKIGVLKVRGNFAIIGGDPYSLMQSIFGLPVTGLLHAGECWHKHWLDRGVSEVCCFRAPMTSKYNVRKLKIVGAPDMTYWYRYINACMLLNSWDSTKEALNGADCDKTLSPYTAMYM
;
A
#
# COMPACT_ATOMS: atom_id res chain seq x y z
N PRO A 1 4.43 17.88 -35.41
CA PRO A 1 5.56 17.12 -35.99
C PRO A 1 6.85 17.94 -36.07
N GLN A 2 6.79 19.24 -36.41
CA GLN A 2 7.98 20.08 -36.59
C GLN A 2 8.75 20.37 -35.28
N MET A 3 8.09 20.40 -34.13
CA MET A 3 8.75 20.65 -32.83
C MET A 3 9.79 19.58 -32.43
N ILE A 4 9.70 18.37 -32.99
CA ILE A 4 10.68 17.29 -32.72
C ILE A 4 12.06 17.62 -33.31
N HIS A 5 12.12 18.46 -34.33
CA HIS A 5 13.36 18.86 -34.98
C HIS A 5 14.04 20.06 -34.32
N ASP A 6 13.35 20.73 -33.38
CA ASP A 6 13.92 21.84 -32.63
C ASP A 6 15.06 21.36 -31.72
N PRO A 7 16.27 21.93 -31.83
CA PRO A 7 17.43 21.52 -31.06
C PRO A 7 17.20 21.59 -29.54
N TYR A 8 16.49 22.61 -29.06
CA TYR A 8 16.19 22.77 -27.64
C TYR A 8 15.28 21.65 -27.12
N ILE A 9 14.22 21.35 -27.88
CA ILE A 9 13.29 20.27 -27.51
C ILE A 9 14.02 18.91 -27.51
N ARG A 10 14.86 18.64 -28.50
CA ARG A 10 15.68 17.43 -28.56
C ARG A 10 16.61 17.28 -27.35
N ASP A 11 17.29 18.36 -26.99
CA ASP A 11 18.18 18.36 -25.82
C ASP A 11 17.40 18.09 -24.53
N ARG A 12 16.24 18.73 -24.36
CA ARG A 12 15.36 18.49 -23.20
C ARG A 12 14.90 17.03 -23.12
N ILE A 13 14.46 16.45 -24.24
CA ILE A 13 14.04 15.03 -24.27
C ILE A 13 15.23 14.13 -23.94
N TYR A 14 16.39 14.37 -24.54
CA TYR A 14 17.61 13.58 -24.27
C TYR A 14 17.98 13.62 -22.77
N ASN A 15 17.99 14.79 -22.17
CA ASN A 15 18.31 14.96 -20.76
C ASN A 15 17.27 14.27 -19.85
N MET A 16 15.98 14.32 -20.20
CA MET A 16 14.93 13.58 -19.48
C MET A 16 15.15 12.07 -19.56
N ILE A 17 15.47 11.52 -20.72
CA ILE A 17 15.73 10.10 -20.91
C ILE A 17 16.97 9.70 -20.11
N LYS A 18 18.05 10.46 -20.24
CA LYS A 18 19.31 10.23 -19.51
C LYS A 18 19.10 10.22 -17.98
N LYS A 19 18.28 11.14 -17.47
CA LYS A 19 17.89 11.18 -16.05
C LYS A 19 17.13 9.90 -15.64
N LYS A 20 16.15 9.47 -16.45
CA LYS A 20 15.39 8.22 -16.18
C LYS A 20 16.27 6.97 -16.22
N ILE A 21 17.19 6.87 -17.18
CA ILE A 21 18.14 5.76 -17.25
C ILE A 21 19.02 5.75 -15.99
N ARG A 22 19.53 6.90 -15.56
CA ARG A 22 20.33 7.01 -14.32
C ARG A 22 19.51 6.58 -13.11
N GLN A 23 18.28 7.03 -12.98
CA GLN A 23 17.37 6.64 -11.90
C GLN A 23 17.13 5.11 -11.88
N ALA A 24 16.86 4.51 -13.04
CA ALA A 24 16.67 3.07 -13.15
C ALA A 24 17.93 2.28 -12.73
N LYS A 25 19.13 2.77 -13.11
CA LYS A 25 20.41 2.14 -12.71
C LYS A 25 20.63 2.12 -11.20
N ILE A 26 20.13 3.10 -10.46
CA ILE A 26 20.23 3.16 -9.01
C ILE A 26 18.98 2.59 -8.30
N GLY A 27 18.11 1.87 -9.03
CA GLY A 27 16.95 1.19 -8.47
C GLY A 27 15.71 2.07 -8.27
N VAL A 28 15.71 3.32 -8.73
CA VAL A 28 14.51 4.16 -8.69
C VAL A 28 13.60 3.79 -9.87
N LEU A 29 12.68 2.87 -9.63
CA LEU A 29 11.72 2.41 -10.62
C LEU A 29 10.38 3.13 -10.44
N LYS A 30 9.73 3.46 -11.56
CA LYS A 30 8.36 3.96 -11.55
C LYS A 30 7.42 2.77 -11.59
N VAL A 31 6.69 2.56 -10.52
CA VAL A 31 5.71 1.48 -10.38
C VAL A 31 4.33 2.05 -10.08
N ARG A 32 3.30 1.25 -10.31
CA ARG A 32 1.94 1.62 -9.93
C ARG A 32 1.78 1.37 -8.45
N GLY A 33 1.37 2.39 -7.71
CA GLY A 33 1.17 2.28 -6.28
C GLY A 33 0.61 3.57 -5.69
N ASN A 34 0.25 3.51 -4.44
CA ASN A 34 -0.14 4.68 -3.65
C ASN A 34 0.39 4.55 -2.22
N PHE A 35 0.40 5.66 -1.53
CA PHE A 35 0.61 5.66 -0.09
C PHE A 35 -0.71 5.42 0.62
N ALA A 36 -0.67 4.60 1.67
CA ALA A 36 -1.84 4.31 2.48
C ALA A 36 -1.48 4.38 3.97
N ILE A 37 -2.42 4.82 4.76
CA ILE A 37 -2.34 4.75 6.23
C ILE A 37 -2.66 3.32 6.62
N ILE A 38 -1.87 2.74 7.52
CA ILE A 38 -2.13 1.41 8.04
C ILE A 38 -3.10 1.51 9.21
N GLY A 39 -4.14 0.71 9.19
CA GLY A 39 -5.11 0.58 10.26
C GLY A 39 -5.31 -0.88 10.68
N GLY A 40 -5.73 -1.09 11.92
CA GLY A 40 -6.27 -2.37 12.37
C GLY A 40 -7.70 -2.57 11.89
N ASP A 41 -8.19 -3.80 12.01
CA ASP A 41 -9.57 -4.14 11.71
C ASP A 41 -10.55 -3.49 12.71
N PRO A 42 -11.42 -2.54 12.31
CA PRO A 42 -12.37 -1.89 13.21
C PRO A 42 -13.40 -2.86 13.80
N TYR A 43 -13.72 -3.94 13.10
CA TYR A 43 -14.63 -4.96 13.61
C TYR A 43 -14.00 -5.71 14.80
N SER A 44 -12.72 -6.04 14.71
CA SER A 44 -11.96 -6.60 15.82
C SER A 44 -11.96 -5.67 17.05
N LEU A 45 -11.81 -4.37 16.81
CA LEU A 45 -11.87 -3.37 17.89
C LEU A 45 -13.25 -3.34 18.57
N MET A 46 -14.33 -3.36 17.79
CA MET A 46 -15.69 -3.44 18.33
C MET A 46 -15.91 -4.71 19.16
N GLN A 47 -15.48 -5.86 18.66
CA GLN A 47 -15.56 -7.11 19.41
C GLN A 47 -14.85 -6.98 20.77
N SER A 48 -13.65 -6.40 20.80
CA SER A 48 -12.88 -6.19 22.01
C SER A 48 -13.59 -5.27 23.00
N ILE A 49 -14.17 -4.15 22.52
CA ILE A 49 -14.90 -3.19 23.37
C ILE A 49 -16.10 -3.84 24.06
N PHE A 50 -16.80 -4.73 23.36
CA PHE A 50 -17.96 -5.43 23.91
C PHE A 50 -17.64 -6.75 24.62
N GLY A 51 -16.36 -7.06 24.84
CA GLY A 51 -15.93 -8.29 25.50
C GLY A 51 -16.27 -9.57 24.72
N LEU A 52 -16.45 -9.46 23.41
CA LEU A 52 -16.71 -10.60 22.52
C LEU A 52 -15.38 -11.26 22.09
N PRO A 53 -15.39 -12.53 21.69
CA PRO A 53 -14.23 -13.16 21.08
C PRO A 53 -13.76 -12.38 19.85
N VAL A 54 -12.50 -11.95 19.87
CA VAL A 54 -11.93 -11.12 18.79
C VAL A 54 -11.49 -12.00 17.63
N THR A 55 -12.35 -12.15 16.66
CA THR A 55 -12.10 -12.92 15.43
C THR A 55 -11.70 -12.04 14.24
N GLY A 56 -12.27 -10.82 14.17
CA GLY A 56 -12.09 -9.92 13.05
C GLY A 56 -12.82 -10.36 11.77
N LEU A 57 -12.73 -9.54 10.74
CA LEU A 57 -13.22 -9.86 9.39
C LEU A 57 -12.08 -10.21 8.44
N LEU A 58 -10.86 -9.80 8.72
CA LEU A 58 -9.67 -10.06 7.92
C LEU A 58 -8.92 -11.26 8.48
N HIS A 59 -8.51 -12.17 7.60
CA HIS A 59 -7.64 -13.30 7.96
C HIS A 59 -6.16 -12.94 7.78
N ALA A 60 -5.28 -13.80 8.27
CA ALA A 60 -3.83 -13.62 8.13
C ALA A 60 -3.42 -13.54 6.64
N GLY A 61 -2.60 -12.56 6.30
CA GLY A 61 -2.18 -12.29 4.92
C GLY A 61 -3.24 -11.61 4.04
N GLU A 62 -4.37 -11.23 4.62
CA GLU A 62 -5.40 -10.46 3.94
C GLU A 62 -5.35 -8.98 4.34
N CYS A 63 -5.77 -8.12 3.42
CA CYS A 63 -5.96 -6.70 3.68
C CYS A 63 -7.22 -6.19 2.97
N TRP A 64 -7.71 -5.08 3.46
CA TRP A 64 -8.77 -4.35 2.78
C TRP A 64 -8.28 -2.94 2.43
N HIS A 65 -8.52 -2.53 1.20
CA HIS A 65 -8.24 -1.17 0.74
C HIS A 65 -9.20 -0.81 -0.40
N LYS A 66 -10.08 0.15 -0.13
CA LYS A 66 -11.15 0.55 -1.05
C LYS A 66 -10.66 0.89 -2.46
N HIS A 67 -9.62 1.71 -2.56
CA HIS A 67 -9.09 2.16 -3.85
C HIS A 67 -8.67 1.02 -4.79
N TRP A 68 -8.07 -0.03 -4.24
CA TRP A 68 -7.61 -1.18 -5.02
C TRP A 68 -8.74 -2.19 -5.24
N LEU A 69 -9.63 -2.33 -4.26
CA LEU A 69 -10.82 -3.16 -4.40
C LEU A 69 -11.72 -2.66 -5.55
N ASP A 70 -11.98 -1.35 -5.60
CA ASP A 70 -12.79 -0.71 -6.65
C ASP A 70 -12.16 -0.86 -8.05
N ARG A 71 -10.86 -1.16 -8.13
CA ARG A 71 -10.13 -1.43 -9.39
C ARG A 71 -10.01 -2.91 -9.72
N GLY A 72 -10.60 -3.79 -8.94
CA GLY A 72 -10.57 -5.23 -9.16
C GLY A 72 -9.18 -5.86 -8.93
N VAL A 73 -8.34 -5.22 -8.12
CA VAL A 73 -7.02 -5.75 -7.78
C VAL A 73 -7.17 -6.82 -6.70
N SER A 74 -6.61 -8.00 -6.94
CA SER A 74 -6.69 -9.14 -6.02
C SER A 74 -5.51 -9.23 -5.05
N GLU A 75 -4.36 -8.69 -5.42
CA GLU A 75 -3.13 -8.81 -4.63
C GLU A 75 -2.33 -7.51 -4.68
N VAL A 76 -1.68 -7.18 -3.58
CA VAL A 76 -0.78 -6.03 -3.46
C VAL A 76 0.50 -6.41 -2.76
N CYS A 77 1.57 -5.70 -3.12
CA CYS A 77 2.82 -5.75 -2.39
C CYS A 77 2.93 -4.50 -1.50
N CYS A 78 3.10 -4.71 -0.21
CA CYS A 78 3.24 -3.64 0.77
C CYS A 78 4.65 -3.58 1.30
N PHE A 79 5.17 -2.38 1.47
CA PHE A 79 6.44 -2.16 2.16
C PHE A 79 6.45 -0.78 2.82
N ARG A 80 7.27 -0.65 3.82
CA ARG A 80 7.47 0.57 4.60
C ARG A 80 8.95 0.94 4.66
N ALA A 81 9.25 2.22 4.48
CA ALA A 81 10.60 2.72 4.72
C ALA A 81 10.81 3.06 6.22
N PRO A 82 12.03 2.90 6.74
CA PRO A 82 13.19 2.32 6.09
C PRO A 82 13.06 0.80 5.95
N MET A 83 13.46 0.25 4.80
CA MET A 83 13.53 -1.20 4.62
C MET A 83 14.90 -1.70 5.11
N THR A 84 14.88 -2.42 6.21
CA THR A 84 16.10 -2.99 6.84
C THR A 84 16.32 -4.43 6.45
N SER A 85 15.31 -5.10 5.94
CA SER A 85 15.34 -6.51 5.55
C SER A 85 14.44 -6.77 4.33
N LYS A 86 14.77 -7.81 3.57
CA LYS A 86 13.89 -8.34 2.52
C LYS A 86 12.51 -8.79 3.03
N TYR A 87 12.41 -9.10 4.30
CA TYR A 87 11.16 -9.50 4.96
C TYR A 87 10.22 -8.33 5.22
N ASN A 88 10.68 -7.08 5.07
CA ASN A 88 9.84 -5.89 5.16
C ASN A 88 8.94 -5.68 3.94
N VAL A 89 9.04 -6.53 2.93
CA VAL A 89 8.12 -6.57 1.79
C VAL A 89 7.11 -7.68 2.03
N ARG A 90 5.82 -7.34 2.01
CA ARG A 90 4.72 -8.29 2.23
C ARG A 90 3.79 -8.30 1.04
N LYS A 91 3.49 -9.49 0.53
CA LYS A 91 2.42 -9.72 -0.44
C LYS A 91 1.14 -10.02 0.35
N LEU A 92 0.10 -9.25 0.10
CA LEU A 92 -1.19 -9.37 0.76
C LEU A 92 -2.29 -9.55 -0.28
N LYS A 93 -3.32 -10.31 0.09
CA LYS A 93 -4.52 -10.51 -0.71
C LYS A 93 -5.54 -9.44 -0.36
N ILE A 94 -6.09 -8.76 -1.36
CA ILE A 94 -7.20 -7.83 -1.16
C ILE A 94 -8.50 -8.62 -1.12
N VAL A 95 -9.27 -8.39 -0.08
CA VAL A 95 -10.57 -9.02 0.12
C VAL A 95 -11.67 -7.97 0.29
N GLY A 96 -12.88 -8.29 -0.17
CA GLY A 96 -14.03 -7.40 -0.11
C GLY A 96 -15.33 -8.18 -0.01
N ALA A 97 -15.58 -8.79 1.15
CA ALA A 97 -16.86 -9.41 1.44
C ALA A 97 -17.95 -8.35 1.70
N PRO A 98 -19.24 -8.66 1.54
CA PRO A 98 -20.34 -7.74 1.82
C PRO A 98 -20.27 -7.14 3.24
N ASP A 99 -19.96 -7.95 4.24
CA ASP A 99 -19.81 -7.50 5.63
C ASP A 99 -18.68 -6.49 5.78
N MET A 100 -17.53 -6.72 5.13
CA MET A 100 -16.41 -5.79 5.11
C MET A 100 -16.82 -4.46 4.45
N THR A 101 -17.57 -4.53 3.35
CA THR A 101 -18.05 -3.33 2.66
C THR A 101 -18.98 -2.52 3.56
N TYR A 102 -19.81 -3.17 4.36
CA TYR A 102 -20.67 -2.50 5.33
C TYR A 102 -19.87 -1.84 6.47
N TRP A 103 -18.96 -2.59 7.11
CA TRP A 103 -18.20 -2.11 8.26
C TRP A 103 -17.16 -1.06 7.89
N TYR A 104 -16.53 -1.17 6.72
CA TYR A 104 -15.43 -0.30 6.27
C TYR A 104 -15.86 0.80 5.31
N ARG A 105 -17.16 0.99 5.08
CA ARG A 105 -17.72 1.90 4.06
C ARG A 105 -17.22 3.34 4.13
N TYR A 106 -16.85 3.83 5.30
CA TYR A 106 -16.35 5.19 5.50
C TYR A 106 -14.83 5.31 5.49
N ILE A 107 -14.13 4.20 5.35
CA ILE A 107 -12.67 4.16 5.36
C ILE A 107 -12.18 4.19 3.91
N ASN A 108 -11.66 5.32 3.45
CA ASN A 108 -11.31 5.49 2.04
C ASN A 108 -9.79 5.46 1.76
N ALA A 109 -8.96 5.85 2.72
CA ALA A 109 -7.52 6.06 2.53
C ALA A 109 -6.64 5.11 3.36
N CYS A 110 -7.26 4.21 4.15
CA CYS A 110 -6.52 3.27 4.99
C CYS A 110 -6.44 1.89 4.35
N MET A 111 -5.32 1.25 4.56
CA MET A 111 -5.15 -0.18 4.38
C MET A 111 -5.39 -0.86 5.72
N LEU A 112 -6.46 -1.62 5.81
CA LEU A 112 -6.81 -2.38 7.00
C LEU A 112 -6.11 -3.73 6.97
N LEU A 113 -5.51 -4.09 8.08
CA LEU A 113 -4.78 -5.35 8.29
C LEU A 113 -5.45 -6.18 9.38
N ASN A 114 -5.21 -7.49 9.31
CA ASN A 114 -5.60 -8.40 10.38
C ASN A 114 -5.01 -7.95 11.72
N SER A 115 -5.77 -8.17 12.80
CA SER A 115 -5.36 -7.75 14.15
C SER A 115 -4.34 -8.69 14.80
N TRP A 116 -4.23 -9.92 14.30
CA TRP A 116 -3.47 -11.00 14.95
C TRP A 116 -2.26 -11.48 14.15
N ASP A 117 -2.12 -11.12 12.88
CA ASP A 117 -0.98 -11.55 12.10
C ASP A 117 0.25 -10.66 12.32
N SER A 118 1.42 -11.18 11.97
CA SER A 118 2.71 -10.49 12.11
C SER A 118 3.01 -9.51 10.97
N THR A 119 2.02 -9.12 10.18
CA THR A 119 2.24 -8.22 9.02
C THR A 119 2.77 -6.86 9.46
N LYS A 120 2.25 -6.32 10.57
CA LYS A 120 2.70 -5.03 11.11
C LYS A 120 4.14 -5.07 11.59
N GLU A 121 4.51 -6.11 12.33
CA GLU A 121 5.87 -6.35 12.80
C GLU A 121 6.82 -6.50 11.61
N ALA A 122 6.41 -7.26 10.60
CA ALA A 122 7.20 -7.46 9.39
C ALA A 122 7.38 -6.18 8.57
N LEU A 123 6.40 -5.28 8.60
CA LEU A 123 6.52 -3.93 8.04
C LEU A 123 7.33 -2.98 8.94
N ASN A 124 8.33 -3.51 9.61
CA ASN A 124 9.27 -2.78 10.47
C ASN A 124 8.59 -2.13 11.68
N GLY A 125 7.76 -2.90 12.37
CA GLY A 125 7.00 -2.42 13.53
C GLY A 125 6.05 -1.28 13.15
N ALA A 126 5.25 -1.49 12.11
CA ALA A 126 4.28 -0.49 11.69
C ALA A 126 3.22 -0.27 12.77
N ASP A 127 3.14 0.95 13.24
CA ASP A 127 2.20 1.40 14.26
C ASP A 127 0.93 1.94 13.61
N CYS A 128 -0.22 1.58 14.16
CA CYS A 128 -1.51 2.03 13.63
C CYS A 128 -1.94 3.40 14.17
N ASP A 129 -1.31 3.87 15.23
CA ASP A 129 -1.64 5.14 15.91
C ASP A 129 -0.76 6.30 15.44
N LYS A 130 0.37 6.02 14.81
CA LYS A 130 1.26 7.05 14.27
C LYS A 130 0.88 7.38 12.84
N THR A 131 0.24 8.49 12.73
CA THR A 131 0.05 9.24 11.50
C THR A 131 1.30 9.21 10.63
N LEU A 132 1.12 8.73 9.41
CA LEU A 132 1.94 9.11 8.28
C LEU A 132 3.44 8.79 8.40
N SER A 133 3.79 7.52 8.35
CA SER A 133 5.01 7.26 7.62
C SER A 133 4.67 7.43 6.12
N PRO A 134 5.24 8.42 5.42
CA PRO A 134 4.89 8.70 4.02
C PRO A 134 5.34 7.62 3.04
N TYR A 135 5.67 6.43 3.52
CA TYR A 135 6.43 5.42 2.77
C TYR A 135 5.80 4.03 2.79
N THR A 136 4.49 3.91 3.00
CA THR A 136 3.84 2.64 2.69
C THR A 136 3.36 2.70 1.24
N ALA A 137 4.13 2.15 0.33
CA ALA A 137 3.72 2.02 -1.06
C ALA A 137 3.06 0.66 -1.28
N MET A 138 1.95 0.65 -2.00
CA MET A 138 1.28 -0.56 -2.46
C MET A 138 1.56 -0.72 -3.95
N TYR A 139 1.96 -1.92 -4.35
CA TYR A 139 2.23 -2.27 -5.75
C TYR A 139 1.29 -3.37 -6.21
N MET A 140 0.96 -3.30 -7.48
CA MET A 140 0.35 -4.38 -8.24
C MET A 140 1.41 -5.17 -8.98
#